data_dbadba491131ef1c6fc20cd51b401943
#
_entry.id   dbadba491131ef1c6fc20cd51b401943
#
_cell.length_a   1.000
_cell.length_b   1.000
_cell.length_c   1.000
_cell.angle_alpha   90.00
_cell.angle_beta   90.00
_cell.angle_gamma   90.00
#
_symmetry.space_group_name_H-M   'P 1'
#
loop_
_entity.id
_entity.type
_entity.pdbx_description
1 polymer ?
#
loop_
_entity_poly.entity_id
_entity_poly.type
_entity_poly.pdbx_seq_one_letter_code
_entity_poly.pdbx_strand_id
1 'polypeptide(L)'
;SGFCIIGLMSVFIITIVIIMRQQKLSVIKNDFINNMTHEFKTPLATISLATSAIEKEKVLNDRTQILKFNSMIRNENERMNKYVERILLQAKLDRREVHLKKVPVNLNVLVDEAVEHFRLQVEEKGGVIRAELDPEGYVMSADEVHMLNVVCNLIDNAIKYSHDSLNI
;
A
#
# COMPACT_ATOMS: atom_id res chain seq x y z
N SER A 1 -23.97 -43.30 25.91
CA SER A 1 -24.62 -41.98 26.07
C SER A 1 -23.59 -40.82 26.15
N GLY A 2 -22.48 -40.97 26.94
CA GLY A 2 -21.47 -39.87 27.10
C GLY A 2 -20.77 -39.49 25.82
N PHE A 3 -20.40 -40.40 24.95
CA PHE A 3 -19.74 -40.12 23.67
C PHE A 3 -20.60 -39.30 22.70
N CYS A 4 -21.92 -39.51 22.71
CA CYS A 4 -22.85 -38.74 21.88
C CYS A 4 -22.93 -37.28 22.34
N ILE A 5 -22.90 -37.01 23.64
CA ILE A 5 -22.94 -35.64 24.19
C ILE A 5 -21.65 -34.91 23.87
N ILE A 6 -20.49 -35.55 24.02
CA ILE A 6 -19.20 -34.99 23.67
C ILE A 6 -19.15 -34.67 22.16
N GLY A 7 -19.66 -35.57 21.32
CA GLY A 7 -19.73 -35.32 19.86
C GLY A 7 -20.62 -34.10 19.49
N LEU A 8 -21.79 -33.99 20.12
CA LEU A 8 -22.68 -32.84 19.90
C LEU A 8 -22.07 -31.54 20.39
N MET A 9 -21.42 -31.54 21.56
CA MET A 9 -20.73 -30.33 22.05
C MET A 9 -19.56 -29.89 21.14
N SER A 10 -18.79 -30.86 20.63
CA SER A 10 -17.69 -30.55 19.72
C SER A 10 -18.20 -29.96 18.41
N VAL A 11 -19.27 -30.50 17.81
CA VAL A 11 -19.90 -29.92 16.60
C VAL A 11 -20.42 -28.51 16.88
N PHE A 12 -21.08 -28.30 18.03
CA PHE A 12 -21.59 -26.98 18.41
C PHE A 12 -20.47 -25.95 18.56
N ILE A 13 -19.37 -26.28 19.23
CA ILE A 13 -18.22 -25.42 19.40
C ILE A 13 -17.59 -25.06 18.02
N ILE A 14 -17.37 -26.06 17.17
CA ILE A 14 -16.83 -25.89 15.84
C ILE A 14 -17.72 -24.94 15.01
N THR A 15 -19.04 -25.13 15.07
CA THR A 15 -20.00 -24.30 14.37
C THR A 15 -19.91 -22.84 14.82
N ILE A 16 -19.86 -22.59 16.15
CA ILE A 16 -19.68 -21.23 16.68
C ILE A 16 -18.37 -20.60 16.19
N VAL A 17 -17.27 -21.32 16.25
CA VAL A 17 -15.96 -20.83 15.79
C VAL A 17 -16.00 -20.47 14.29
N ILE A 18 -16.64 -21.28 13.47
CA ILE A 18 -16.80 -21.01 12.03
C ILE A 18 -17.64 -19.75 11.81
N ILE A 19 -18.78 -19.61 12.51
CA ILE A 19 -19.63 -18.42 12.39
C ILE A 19 -18.89 -17.15 12.82
N MET A 20 -18.20 -17.18 13.94
CA MET A 20 -17.40 -16.03 14.41
C MET A 20 -16.29 -15.65 13.39
N ARG A 21 -15.64 -16.64 12.80
CA ARG A 21 -14.62 -16.44 11.76
C ARG A 21 -15.22 -15.81 10.50
N GLN A 22 -16.38 -16.28 10.07
CA GLN A 22 -17.10 -15.70 8.91
C GLN A 22 -17.55 -14.28 9.18
N GLN A 23 -18.08 -13.97 10.36
CA GLN A 23 -18.46 -12.62 10.74
C GLN A 23 -17.25 -11.67 10.73
N LYS A 24 -16.13 -12.09 11.32
CA LYS A 24 -14.88 -11.29 11.30
C LYS A 24 -14.39 -11.02 9.88
N LEU A 25 -14.42 -12.01 9.00
CA LEU A 25 -14.06 -11.83 7.59
C LEU A 25 -15.02 -10.89 6.86
N SER A 26 -16.32 -10.95 7.16
CA SER A 26 -17.32 -10.04 6.59
C SER A 26 -17.10 -8.60 7.02
N VAL A 27 -16.78 -8.35 8.29
CA VAL A 27 -16.45 -7.00 8.80
C VAL A 27 -15.21 -6.47 8.09
N ILE A 28 -14.12 -7.23 8.05
CA ILE A 28 -12.88 -6.82 7.37
C ILE A 28 -13.14 -6.50 5.90
N LYS A 29 -13.96 -7.31 5.21
CA LYS A 29 -14.31 -7.06 3.80
C LYS A 29 -15.12 -5.77 3.63
N ASN A 30 -16.07 -5.50 4.51
CA ASN A 30 -16.87 -4.29 4.47
C ASN A 30 -16.02 -3.05 4.76
N ASP A 31 -15.15 -3.10 5.76
CA ASP A 31 -14.22 -2.02 6.09
C ASP A 31 -13.27 -1.75 4.92
N PHE A 32 -12.77 -2.80 4.27
CA PHE A 32 -11.95 -2.67 3.07
C PHE A 32 -12.70 -1.95 1.94
N ILE A 33 -13.94 -2.37 1.63
CA ILE A 33 -14.78 -1.73 0.58
C ILE A 33 -15.04 -0.26 0.92
N ASN A 34 -15.40 0.04 2.17
CA ASN A 34 -15.66 1.41 2.61
C ASN A 34 -14.41 2.28 2.49
N ASN A 35 -13.27 1.80 2.97
CA ASN A 35 -12.00 2.52 2.88
C ASN A 35 -11.60 2.76 1.41
N MET A 36 -11.74 1.74 0.55
CA MET A 36 -11.46 1.90 -0.88
C MET A 36 -12.38 2.91 -1.54
N THR A 37 -13.68 2.89 -1.20
CA THR A 37 -14.64 3.87 -1.71
C THR A 37 -14.24 5.30 -1.34
N HIS A 38 -13.80 5.53 -0.11
CA HIS A 38 -13.29 6.83 0.34
C HIS A 38 -12.00 7.21 -0.37
N GLU A 39 -11.06 6.27 -0.52
CA GLU A 39 -9.78 6.51 -1.19
C GLU A 39 -9.93 6.80 -2.70
N PHE A 40 -10.97 6.31 -3.36
CA PHE A 40 -11.30 6.66 -4.75
C PHE A 40 -12.08 7.97 -4.87
N LYS A 41 -12.92 8.31 -3.91
CA LYS A 41 -13.79 9.51 -3.98
C LYS A 41 -12.96 10.79 -4.01
N THR A 42 -11.89 10.87 -3.24
CA THR A 42 -11.02 12.05 -3.15
C THR A 42 -10.31 12.38 -4.48
N PRO A 43 -9.55 11.45 -5.11
CA PRO A 43 -8.92 11.72 -6.39
C PRO A 43 -9.93 12.02 -7.51
N LEU A 44 -11.07 11.32 -7.53
CA LEU A 44 -12.11 11.60 -8.51
C LEU A 44 -12.69 13.01 -8.36
N ALA A 45 -12.90 13.49 -7.13
CA ALA A 45 -13.36 14.86 -6.88
C ALA A 45 -12.29 15.87 -7.33
N THR A 46 -11.01 15.63 -7.07
CA THR A 46 -9.91 16.49 -7.51
C THR A 46 -9.83 16.55 -9.04
N ILE A 47 -9.92 15.42 -9.73
CA ILE A 47 -9.96 15.35 -11.20
C ILE A 47 -11.15 16.13 -11.73
N SER A 48 -12.35 15.93 -11.16
CA SER A 48 -13.56 16.64 -11.58
C SER A 48 -13.44 18.16 -11.39
N LEU A 49 -12.85 18.61 -10.29
CA LEU A 49 -12.61 20.03 -10.05
C LEU A 49 -11.57 20.60 -11.03
N ALA A 50 -10.51 19.88 -11.31
CA ALA A 50 -9.47 20.30 -12.23
C ALA A 50 -10.00 20.39 -13.68
N THR A 51 -10.80 19.43 -14.13
CA THR A 51 -11.45 19.45 -15.45
C THR A 51 -12.41 20.61 -15.56
N SER A 52 -13.30 20.82 -14.58
CA SER A 52 -14.22 21.97 -14.56
C SER A 52 -13.51 23.33 -14.48
N ALA A 53 -12.31 23.38 -13.87
CA ALA A 53 -11.51 24.60 -13.85
C ALA A 53 -10.88 24.91 -15.22
N ILE A 54 -10.43 23.88 -15.95
CA ILE A 54 -9.86 24.03 -17.30
C ILE A 54 -10.91 24.60 -18.29
N GLU A 55 -12.18 24.23 -18.13
CA GLU A 55 -13.27 24.70 -19.00
C GLU A 55 -13.59 26.20 -18.85
N LYS A 56 -13.11 26.86 -17.79
CA LYS A 56 -13.32 28.29 -17.58
C LYS A 56 -12.49 29.12 -18.55
N GLU A 57 -13.10 30.09 -19.22
CA GLU A 57 -12.46 30.97 -20.22
C GLU A 57 -11.19 31.62 -19.70
N LYS A 58 -11.15 32.03 -18.43
CA LYS A 58 -9.95 32.63 -17.79
C LYS A 58 -8.79 31.65 -17.72
N VAL A 59 -9.05 30.36 -17.54
CA VAL A 59 -8.02 29.31 -17.46
C VAL A 59 -7.61 28.86 -18.85
N LEU A 60 -8.56 28.77 -19.79
CA LEU A 60 -8.29 28.42 -21.20
C LEU A 60 -7.28 29.37 -21.87
N ASN A 61 -7.25 30.63 -21.46
CA ASN A 61 -6.31 31.64 -21.97
C ASN A 61 -5.00 31.69 -21.18
N ASP A 62 -4.82 30.86 -20.15
CA ASP A 62 -3.60 30.81 -19.32
C ASP A 62 -2.95 29.43 -19.38
N ARG A 63 -1.92 29.31 -20.24
CA ARG A 63 -1.17 28.08 -20.44
C ARG A 63 -0.58 27.52 -19.13
N THR A 64 -0.16 28.40 -18.23
CA THR A 64 0.45 27.98 -16.95
C THR A 64 -0.57 27.30 -16.06
N GLN A 65 -1.79 27.86 -15.99
CA GLN A 65 -2.88 27.23 -15.22
C GLN A 65 -3.35 25.91 -15.85
N ILE A 66 -3.45 25.84 -17.18
CA ILE A 66 -3.76 24.57 -17.86
C ILE A 66 -2.74 23.49 -17.51
N LEU A 67 -1.44 23.80 -17.58
CA LEU A 67 -0.38 22.84 -17.23
C LEU A 67 -0.47 22.40 -15.77
N LYS A 68 -0.79 23.33 -14.86
CA LYS A 68 -0.99 23.04 -13.44
C LYS A 68 -2.15 22.06 -13.22
N PHE A 69 -3.33 22.33 -13.78
CA PHE A 69 -4.47 21.45 -13.64
C PHE A 69 -4.24 20.08 -14.32
N ASN A 70 -3.55 20.07 -15.46
CA ASN A 70 -3.19 18.83 -16.15
C ASN A 70 -2.22 17.99 -15.32
N SER A 71 -1.26 18.60 -14.62
CA SER A 71 -0.38 17.88 -13.69
C SER A 71 -1.15 17.30 -12.50
N MET A 72 -2.13 18.05 -11.96
CA MET A 72 -3.00 17.54 -10.89
C MET A 72 -3.80 16.29 -11.36
N ILE A 73 -4.42 16.34 -12.54
CA ILE A 73 -5.15 15.21 -13.11
C ILE A 73 -4.23 14.00 -13.28
N ARG A 74 -3.02 14.20 -13.80
CA ARG A 74 -2.05 13.13 -14.00
C ARG A 74 -1.64 12.48 -12.67
N ASN A 75 -1.31 13.29 -11.67
CA ASN A 75 -0.90 12.80 -10.36
C ASN A 75 -2.00 11.98 -9.69
N GLU A 76 -3.26 12.43 -9.77
CA GLU A 76 -4.39 11.66 -9.22
C GLU A 76 -4.66 10.37 -10.00
N ASN A 77 -4.46 10.38 -11.33
CA ASN A 77 -4.57 9.17 -12.15
C ASN A 77 -3.49 8.14 -11.75
N GLU A 78 -2.23 8.56 -11.59
CA GLU A 78 -1.14 7.69 -11.13
C GLU A 78 -1.43 7.12 -9.72
N ARG A 79 -1.97 7.95 -8.83
CA ARG A 79 -2.40 7.53 -7.50
C ARG A 79 -3.50 6.47 -7.56
N MET A 80 -4.50 6.67 -8.41
CA MET A 80 -5.59 5.70 -8.60
C MET A 80 -5.06 4.38 -9.17
N ASN A 81 -4.14 4.41 -10.13
CA ASN A 81 -3.52 3.20 -10.67
C ASN A 81 -2.79 2.41 -9.58
N LYS A 82 -2.04 3.07 -8.70
CA LYS A 82 -1.41 2.43 -7.55
C LYS A 82 -2.43 1.76 -6.60
N TYR A 83 -3.60 2.37 -6.39
CA TYR A 83 -4.68 1.74 -5.61
C TYR A 83 -5.22 0.50 -6.29
N VAL A 84 -5.48 0.54 -7.60
CA VAL A 84 -5.94 -0.63 -8.37
C VAL A 84 -4.93 -1.77 -8.27
N GLU A 85 -3.64 -1.50 -8.44
CA GLU A 85 -2.57 -2.50 -8.30
C GLU A 85 -2.55 -3.14 -6.91
N ARG A 86 -2.70 -2.34 -5.85
CA ARG A 86 -2.78 -2.85 -4.46
C ARG A 86 -3.99 -3.76 -4.26
N ILE A 87 -5.16 -3.40 -4.79
CA ILE A 87 -6.38 -4.22 -4.73
C ILE A 87 -6.19 -5.54 -5.46
N LEU A 88 -5.61 -5.50 -6.66
CA LEU A 88 -5.33 -6.71 -7.45
C LEU A 88 -4.31 -7.62 -6.74
N LEU A 89 -3.27 -7.04 -6.14
CA LEU A 89 -2.29 -7.80 -5.37
C LEU A 89 -2.95 -8.47 -4.16
N GLN A 90 -3.78 -7.72 -3.41
CA GLN A 90 -4.53 -8.28 -2.29
C GLN A 90 -5.43 -9.44 -2.72
N ALA A 91 -6.16 -9.29 -3.82
CA ALA A 91 -7.02 -10.35 -4.36
C ALA A 91 -6.23 -11.61 -4.78
N LYS A 92 -5.02 -11.44 -5.33
CA LYS A 92 -4.12 -12.56 -5.66
C LYS A 92 -3.58 -13.25 -4.40
N LEU A 93 -3.23 -12.49 -3.36
CA LEU A 93 -2.79 -13.02 -2.08
C LEU A 93 -3.89 -13.85 -1.41
N ASP A 94 -5.13 -13.35 -1.38
CA ASP A 94 -6.29 -14.04 -0.81
C ASP A 94 -6.57 -15.38 -1.50
N ARG A 95 -6.32 -15.46 -2.81
CA ARG A 95 -6.44 -16.69 -3.62
C ARG A 95 -5.21 -17.59 -3.56
N ARG A 96 -4.14 -17.18 -2.88
CA ARG A 96 -2.84 -17.86 -2.89
C ARG A 96 -2.25 -18.05 -4.29
N GLU A 97 -2.57 -17.15 -5.21
CA GLU A 97 -2.12 -17.16 -6.61
C GLU A 97 -0.77 -16.45 -6.82
N VAL A 98 -0.19 -15.91 -5.76
CA VAL A 98 1.12 -15.26 -5.83
C VAL A 98 2.22 -16.33 -5.85
N HIS A 99 2.86 -16.45 -6.99
CA HIS A 99 4.02 -17.33 -7.18
C HIS A 99 5.29 -16.52 -6.96
N LEU A 100 5.87 -16.66 -5.76
CA LEU A 100 7.14 -15.99 -5.45
C LEU A 100 8.29 -16.64 -6.21
N LYS A 101 9.04 -15.84 -6.97
CA LYS A 101 10.29 -16.25 -7.61
C LYS A 101 11.43 -16.10 -6.60
N LYS A 102 11.62 -17.12 -5.76
CA LYS A 102 12.66 -17.09 -4.73
C LYS A 102 14.05 -17.28 -5.33
N VAL A 103 14.92 -16.31 -5.08
CA VAL A 103 16.34 -16.32 -5.44
C VAL A 103 17.17 -15.92 -4.21
N PRO A 104 18.50 -16.21 -4.17
CA PRO A 104 19.35 -15.63 -3.16
C PRO A 104 19.40 -14.10 -3.30
N VAL A 105 18.93 -13.37 -2.29
CA VAL A 105 18.89 -11.90 -2.26
C VAL A 105 19.77 -11.42 -1.13
N ASN A 106 20.67 -10.47 -1.43
CA ASN A 106 21.46 -9.79 -0.43
C ASN A 106 20.67 -8.60 0.14
N LEU A 107 20.30 -8.66 1.42
CA LEU A 107 19.49 -7.63 2.07
C LEU A 107 20.20 -6.27 2.10
N ASN A 108 21.53 -6.22 2.23
CA ASN A 108 22.25 -4.96 2.24
C ASN A 108 22.07 -4.20 0.92
N VAL A 109 22.21 -4.90 -0.21
CA VAL A 109 22.03 -4.30 -1.54
C VAL A 109 20.60 -3.78 -1.71
N LEU A 110 19.64 -4.57 -1.27
CA LEU A 110 18.21 -4.23 -1.40
C LEU A 110 17.81 -3.03 -0.51
N VAL A 111 18.37 -2.96 0.71
CA VAL A 111 18.13 -1.82 1.61
C VAL A 111 18.79 -0.55 1.06
N ASP A 112 20.02 -0.65 0.55
CA ASP A 112 20.71 0.48 -0.10
C ASP A 112 19.93 1.02 -1.28
N GLU A 113 19.41 0.15 -2.16
CA GLU A 113 18.57 0.53 -3.28
C GLU A 113 17.30 1.27 -2.82
N ALA A 114 16.63 0.76 -1.78
CA ALA A 114 15.46 1.41 -1.22
C ALA A 114 15.80 2.77 -0.60
N VAL A 115 16.91 2.90 0.13
CA VAL A 115 17.37 4.16 0.72
C VAL A 115 17.67 5.20 -0.35
N GLU A 116 18.38 4.82 -1.42
CA GLU A 116 18.65 5.72 -2.55
C GLU A 116 17.37 6.22 -3.22
N HIS A 117 16.37 5.34 -3.34
CA HIS A 117 15.08 5.72 -3.92
C HIS A 117 14.37 6.84 -3.15
N PHE A 118 14.50 6.88 -1.82
CA PHE A 118 13.83 7.89 -0.98
C PHE A 118 14.74 9.05 -0.55
N ARG A 119 16.04 9.00 -0.81
CA ARG A 119 17.02 10.01 -0.37
C ARG A 119 16.60 11.43 -0.70
N LEU A 120 16.32 11.70 -1.97
CA LEU A 120 15.93 13.03 -2.43
C LEU A 120 14.65 13.53 -1.75
N GLN A 121 13.65 12.66 -1.61
CA GLN A 121 12.37 13.00 -0.97
C GLN A 121 12.53 13.35 0.51
N VAL A 122 13.44 12.67 1.20
CA VAL A 122 13.76 12.93 2.62
C VAL A 122 14.52 14.24 2.76
N GLU A 123 15.52 14.49 1.90
CA GLU A 123 16.30 15.72 1.87
C GLU A 123 15.44 16.95 1.56
N GLU A 124 14.51 16.87 0.61
CA GLU A 124 13.55 17.95 0.30
C GLU A 124 12.67 18.33 1.50
N LYS A 125 12.46 17.39 2.42
CA LYS A 125 11.74 17.61 3.69
C LYS A 125 12.66 18.04 4.84
N GLY A 126 13.94 18.28 4.57
CA GLY A 126 14.94 18.65 5.59
C GLY A 126 15.33 17.51 6.51
N GLY A 127 15.09 16.26 6.09
CA GLY A 127 15.40 15.06 6.86
C GLY A 127 16.73 14.39 6.48
N VAL A 128 17.04 13.31 7.17
CA VAL A 128 18.20 12.45 6.89
C VAL A 128 17.75 10.99 6.92
N ILE A 129 18.16 10.24 5.91
CA ILE A 129 17.99 8.78 5.88
C ILE A 129 19.37 8.11 5.91
N ARG A 130 19.56 7.12 6.80
CA ARG A 130 20.81 6.38 6.95
C ARG A 130 20.52 4.89 7.03
N ALA A 131 21.35 4.09 6.37
CA ALA A 131 21.34 2.65 6.50
C ALA A 131 22.55 2.22 7.37
N GLU A 132 22.28 1.52 8.47
CA GLU A 132 23.29 0.82 9.26
C GLU A 132 23.22 -0.66 8.90
N LEU A 133 24.15 -1.09 8.05
CA LEU A 133 24.14 -2.42 7.46
C LEU A 133 25.25 -3.27 8.07
N ASP A 134 24.98 -4.56 8.28
CA ASP A 134 25.98 -5.51 8.74
C ASP A 134 27.06 -5.70 7.67
N PRO A 135 28.37 -5.50 7.97
CA PRO A 135 29.46 -5.66 7.01
C PRO A 135 29.55 -7.05 6.38
N GLU A 136 29.14 -8.10 7.10
CA GLU A 136 29.14 -9.47 6.59
C GLU A 136 28.02 -9.71 5.57
N GLY A 137 27.00 -8.83 5.57
CA GLY A 137 25.82 -8.96 4.73
C GLY A 137 24.91 -10.11 5.16
N TYR A 138 23.69 -10.09 4.67
CA TYR A 138 22.72 -11.15 4.94
C TYR A 138 22.06 -11.60 3.65
N VAL A 139 22.26 -12.85 3.27
CA VAL A 139 21.65 -13.45 2.08
C VAL A 139 20.50 -14.35 2.49
N MET A 140 19.33 -14.12 1.93
CA MET A 140 18.15 -14.93 2.16
C MET A 140 17.50 -15.38 0.85
N SER A 141 16.73 -16.47 0.90
CA SER A 141 15.93 -16.92 -0.23
C SER A 141 14.61 -16.15 -0.26
N ALA A 142 14.50 -15.17 -1.14
CA ALA A 142 13.33 -14.27 -1.25
C ALA A 142 13.03 -13.92 -2.71
N ASP A 143 11.85 -13.34 -2.93
CA ASP A 143 11.53 -12.66 -4.18
C ASP A 143 12.01 -11.21 -4.06
N GLU A 144 12.99 -10.85 -4.88
CA GLU A 144 13.68 -9.56 -4.80
C GLU A 144 12.71 -8.37 -4.95
N VAL A 145 11.82 -8.44 -5.95
CA VAL A 145 10.84 -7.37 -6.22
C VAL A 145 9.86 -7.19 -5.06
N HIS A 146 9.35 -8.30 -4.52
CA HIS A 146 8.43 -8.23 -3.38
C HIS A 146 9.14 -7.76 -2.11
N MET A 147 10.38 -8.15 -1.89
CA MET A 147 11.15 -7.72 -0.72
C MET A 147 11.52 -6.24 -0.81
N LEU A 148 11.95 -5.76 -1.98
CA LEU A 148 12.20 -4.33 -2.21
C LEU A 148 10.93 -3.50 -1.92
N ASN A 149 9.77 -3.95 -2.41
CA ASN A 149 8.50 -3.31 -2.13
C ASN A 149 8.16 -3.27 -0.63
N VAL A 150 8.50 -4.30 0.13
CA VAL A 150 8.32 -4.31 1.60
C VAL A 150 9.16 -3.22 2.24
N VAL A 151 10.46 -3.15 1.92
CA VAL A 151 11.37 -2.13 2.47
C VAL A 151 10.91 -0.73 2.08
N CYS A 152 10.58 -0.50 0.80
CA CYS A 152 10.07 0.78 0.33
C CYS A 152 8.77 1.20 1.06
N ASN A 153 7.85 0.27 1.31
CA ASN A 153 6.64 0.56 2.08
C ASN A 153 6.92 0.94 3.54
N LEU A 154 7.92 0.33 4.16
CA LEU A 154 8.33 0.67 5.53
C LEU A 154 8.92 2.07 5.59
N ILE A 155 9.81 2.42 4.65
CA ILE A 155 10.40 3.76 4.55
C ILE A 155 9.33 4.81 4.24
N ASP A 156 8.43 4.56 3.27
CA ASP A 156 7.32 5.47 2.94
C ASP A 156 6.39 5.71 4.14
N ASN A 157 6.12 4.67 4.93
CA ASN A 157 5.37 4.81 6.17
C ASN A 157 6.13 5.66 7.20
N ALA A 158 7.43 5.43 7.38
CA ALA A 158 8.25 6.24 8.28
C ALA A 158 8.23 7.73 7.86
N ILE A 159 8.35 8.02 6.55
CA ILE A 159 8.27 9.39 6.01
C ILE A 159 6.89 10.02 6.25
N LYS A 160 5.81 9.25 6.13
CA LYS A 160 4.44 9.76 6.30
C LYS A 160 4.06 10.06 7.74
N TYR A 161 4.52 9.23 8.67
CA TYR A 161 4.12 9.30 10.06
C TYR A 161 5.15 9.98 10.98
N SER A 162 6.26 10.45 10.44
CA SER A 162 7.23 11.25 11.17
C SER A 162 6.71 12.68 11.35
N HIS A 163 6.67 13.16 12.59
CA HIS A 163 6.05 14.45 12.92
C HIS A 163 7.06 15.59 13.15
N ASP A 164 8.30 15.33 13.60
CA ASP A 164 9.21 16.40 14.01
C ASP A 164 10.50 16.44 13.18
N SER A 165 11.40 15.56 13.29
CA SER A 165 12.61 15.51 12.46
C SER A 165 12.64 14.22 11.68
N LEU A 166 12.70 14.31 10.36
CA LEU A 166 12.71 13.13 9.49
C LEU A 166 14.09 12.47 9.54
N ASN A 167 14.34 11.72 10.61
CA ASN A 167 15.53 10.88 10.76
C ASN A 167 15.09 9.41 10.65
N ILE A 168 15.45 8.76 9.57
CA ILE A 168 15.09 7.38 9.24
C ILE A 168 16.34 6.54 9.10
#